data_c0325acb6c1bbb2cde5a3447e0d14ff9
#
_entry.id   c0325acb6c1bbb2cde5a3447e0d14ff9
#
_cell.length_a   1.000
_cell.length_b   1.000
_cell.length_c   1.000
_cell.angle_alpha   90.00
_cell.angle_beta   90.00
_cell.angle_gamma   90.00
#
_symmetry.space_group_name_H-M   'P 1'
#
loop_
_entity.id
_entity.type
_entity.pdbx_description
1 polymer ?
#
loop_
_entity_poly.entity_id
_entity_poly.type
_entity_poly.pdbx_seq_one_letter_code
_entity_poly.pdbx_strand_id
1 'polypeptide(L)'
;MAHINVEDGVPGIRSLVMFRPETGKPLYELAQVLLRGESTLTEAERELIAAYVSKRNDTMFCMMSHAAASRALYGDDKNIVDDVLNDIKHANISDKMKALLNIAGKVQVLGKEVTQQDVDAARDEGATDKEIHDTVLIAAAFSMFNRYVDGLASFTPTDENEYEAMGKRMAEKGYAAPK
;
A
#
# COMPACT_ATOMS: atom_id res chain seq x y z
N MET A 1 0.75 -23.28 2.49
CA MET A 1 0.11 -23.45 3.82
C MET A 1 0.81 -22.48 4.76
N ALA A 2 0.07 -21.72 5.55
CA ALA A 2 0.66 -20.78 6.51
C ALA A 2 1.54 -21.50 7.55
N HIS A 3 2.55 -20.81 8.08
CA HIS A 3 3.47 -21.38 9.09
C HIS A 3 2.83 -21.57 10.47
N ILE A 4 1.68 -20.94 10.71
CA ILE A 4 0.88 -21.09 11.93
C ILE A 4 -0.54 -21.53 11.59
N ASN A 5 -1.27 -22.06 12.56
CA ASN A 5 -2.63 -22.51 12.35
C ASN A 5 -3.61 -21.33 12.32
N VAL A 6 -3.90 -20.85 11.12
CA VAL A 6 -4.90 -19.80 10.82
C VAL A 6 -6.07 -20.40 10.05
N GLU A 7 -7.18 -19.66 9.92
CA GLU A 7 -8.35 -20.13 9.18
C GLU A 7 -8.02 -20.35 7.68
N ASP A 8 -8.32 -21.54 7.19
CA ASP A 8 -8.05 -21.94 5.82
C ASP A 8 -8.87 -21.11 4.82
N GLY A 9 -8.24 -20.78 3.68
CA GLY A 9 -8.88 -20.02 2.60
C GLY A 9 -9.05 -18.52 2.89
N VAL A 10 -8.71 -18.03 4.08
CA VAL A 10 -8.72 -16.60 4.37
C VAL A 10 -7.41 -15.97 3.90
N PRO A 11 -7.44 -15.00 2.95
CA PRO A 11 -6.22 -14.53 2.30
C PRO A 11 -5.47 -13.48 3.12
N GLY A 12 -4.15 -13.54 3.00
CA GLY A 12 -3.19 -12.52 3.42
C GLY A 12 -3.32 -12.11 4.87
N ILE A 13 -3.16 -10.81 5.12
CA ILE A 13 -3.20 -10.24 6.47
C ILE A 13 -4.53 -10.49 7.19
N ARG A 14 -5.61 -10.75 6.45
CA ARG A 14 -6.93 -10.98 7.05
C ARG A 14 -6.94 -12.22 7.95
N SER A 15 -6.32 -13.32 7.53
CA SER A 15 -6.20 -14.52 8.37
C SER A 15 -5.41 -14.26 9.66
N LEU A 16 -4.38 -13.43 9.57
CA LEU A 16 -3.50 -13.10 10.68
C LEU A 16 -4.17 -12.18 11.72
N VAL A 17 -4.95 -11.20 11.26
CA VAL A 17 -5.69 -10.31 12.17
C VAL A 17 -6.87 -11.02 12.83
N MET A 18 -7.49 -12.00 12.16
CA MET A 18 -8.52 -12.85 12.76
C MET A 18 -7.93 -13.81 13.80
N PHE A 19 -6.71 -14.29 13.55
CA PHE A 19 -5.98 -15.13 14.51
C PHE A 19 -5.67 -14.40 15.83
N ARG A 20 -5.32 -13.10 15.75
CA ARG A 20 -5.02 -12.30 16.93
C ARG A 20 -5.67 -10.90 16.84
N PRO A 21 -6.96 -10.80 17.21
CA PRO A 21 -7.72 -9.54 17.08
C PRO A 21 -7.12 -8.36 17.86
N GLU A 22 -6.44 -8.61 19.00
CA GLU A 22 -5.84 -7.57 19.83
C GLU A 22 -4.73 -6.79 19.09
N THR A 23 -4.01 -7.43 18.18
CA THR A 23 -3.04 -6.76 17.30
C THR A 23 -3.67 -6.40 15.96
N GLY A 24 -4.61 -7.20 15.49
CA GLY A 24 -5.27 -7.01 14.20
C GLY A 24 -6.07 -5.71 14.12
N LYS A 25 -6.85 -5.40 15.16
CA LYS A 25 -7.66 -4.18 15.22
C LYS A 25 -6.80 -2.90 15.09
N PRO A 26 -5.75 -2.66 15.89
CA PRO A 26 -4.88 -1.50 15.72
C PRO A 26 -4.23 -1.42 14.33
N LEU A 27 -3.87 -2.55 13.71
CA LEU A 27 -3.28 -2.57 12.36
C LEU A 27 -4.28 -2.10 11.30
N TYR A 28 -5.55 -2.53 11.39
CA TYR A 28 -6.61 -2.06 10.50
C TYR A 28 -6.96 -0.59 10.73
N GLU A 29 -6.98 -0.14 12.00
CA GLU A 29 -7.19 1.27 12.34
C GLU A 29 -6.08 2.14 11.76
N LEU A 30 -4.82 1.70 11.85
CA LEU A 30 -3.69 2.39 11.23
C LEU A 30 -3.86 2.47 9.70
N ALA A 31 -4.17 1.36 9.04
CA ALA A 31 -4.40 1.33 7.59
C ALA A 31 -5.57 2.26 7.20
N GLN A 32 -6.66 2.26 7.97
CA GLN A 32 -7.80 3.15 7.74
C GLN A 32 -7.40 4.62 7.81
N VAL A 33 -6.66 5.03 8.83
CA VAL A 33 -6.22 6.42 8.99
C VAL A 33 -5.26 6.82 7.88
N LEU A 34 -4.29 5.97 7.54
CA LEU A 34 -3.29 6.27 6.50
C LEU A 34 -3.90 6.35 5.10
N LEU A 35 -4.81 5.43 4.77
CA LEU A 35 -5.29 5.29 3.39
C LEU A 35 -6.66 5.94 3.14
N ARG A 36 -7.42 6.27 4.20
CA ARG A 36 -8.78 6.88 4.10
C ARG A 36 -8.96 8.12 4.96
N GLY A 37 -8.00 8.45 5.84
CA GLY A 37 -8.05 9.67 6.64
C GLY A 37 -7.94 10.93 5.79
N GLU A 38 -8.14 12.10 6.39
CA GLU A 38 -8.01 13.38 5.72
C GLU A 38 -6.57 13.61 5.23
N SER A 39 -6.40 13.85 3.93
CA SER A 39 -5.11 14.12 3.28
C SER A 39 -5.34 14.89 1.98
N THR A 40 -4.32 15.62 1.52
CA THR A 40 -4.28 16.23 0.19
C THR A 40 -3.85 15.25 -0.91
N LEU A 41 -3.24 14.10 -0.53
CA LEU A 41 -3.11 12.97 -1.43
C LEU A 41 -4.47 12.26 -1.55
N THR A 42 -4.89 11.97 -2.75
CA THR A 42 -6.10 11.19 -3.00
C THR A 42 -5.99 9.79 -2.41
N GLU A 43 -7.12 9.12 -2.15
CA GLU A 43 -7.12 7.73 -1.72
C GLU A 43 -6.44 6.82 -2.75
N ALA A 44 -6.62 7.11 -4.05
CA ALA A 44 -5.99 6.37 -5.14
C ALA A 44 -4.45 6.46 -5.08
N GLU A 45 -3.90 7.65 -4.86
CA GLU A 45 -2.45 7.87 -4.73
C GLU A 45 -1.87 7.16 -3.50
N ARG A 46 -2.58 7.17 -2.38
CA ARG A 46 -2.13 6.48 -1.16
C ARG A 46 -2.13 4.96 -1.30
N GLU A 47 -3.13 4.40 -1.96
CA GLU A 47 -3.16 2.99 -2.36
C GLU A 47 -2.04 2.67 -3.35
N LEU A 48 -1.74 3.57 -4.27
CA LEU A 48 -0.64 3.41 -5.23
C LEU A 48 0.73 3.36 -4.53
N ILE A 49 0.96 4.22 -3.52
CA ILE A 49 2.18 4.16 -2.69
C ILE A 49 2.27 2.79 -2.00
N ALA A 50 1.17 2.31 -1.43
CA ALA A 50 1.11 1.02 -0.76
C ALA A 50 1.41 -0.16 -1.72
N ALA A 51 0.82 -0.15 -2.92
CA ALA A 51 1.06 -1.14 -3.96
C ALA A 51 2.52 -1.12 -4.45
N TYR A 52 3.05 0.08 -4.68
CA TYR A 52 4.42 0.28 -5.12
C TYR A 52 5.45 -0.27 -4.12
N VAL A 53 5.29 0.06 -2.85
CA VAL A 53 6.16 -0.47 -1.77
C VAL A 53 6.05 -1.98 -1.67
N SER A 54 4.84 -2.53 -1.77
CA SER A 54 4.60 -3.97 -1.73
C SER A 54 5.22 -4.71 -2.91
N LYS A 55 5.18 -4.12 -4.12
CA LYS A 55 5.90 -4.65 -5.29
C LYS A 55 7.40 -4.70 -5.04
N ARG A 56 7.98 -3.64 -4.48
CA ARG A 56 9.41 -3.57 -4.18
C ARG A 56 9.85 -4.54 -3.06
N ASN A 57 8.94 -4.91 -2.17
CA ASN A 57 9.14 -5.95 -1.16
C ASN A 57 8.89 -7.38 -1.70
N ASP A 58 8.47 -7.52 -2.96
CA ASP A 58 8.09 -8.79 -3.59
C ASP A 58 6.92 -9.51 -2.86
N THR A 59 6.04 -8.73 -2.22
CA THR A 59 4.88 -9.26 -1.50
C THR A 59 3.65 -9.25 -2.40
N MET A 60 3.41 -10.36 -3.10
CA MET A 60 2.37 -10.50 -4.12
C MET A 60 0.97 -10.15 -3.59
N PHE A 61 0.57 -10.69 -2.44
CA PHE A 61 -0.76 -10.45 -1.88
C PHE A 61 -1.05 -8.97 -1.68
N CYS A 62 -0.16 -8.26 -1.00
CA CYS A 62 -0.35 -6.83 -0.71
C CYS A 62 -0.28 -6.00 -2.00
N MET A 63 0.68 -6.30 -2.88
CA MET A 63 0.83 -5.60 -4.16
C MET A 63 -0.46 -5.69 -4.99
N MET A 64 -0.98 -6.89 -5.22
CA MET A 64 -2.19 -7.10 -6.01
C MET A 64 -3.43 -6.46 -5.39
N SER A 65 -3.61 -6.60 -4.06
CA SER A 65 -4.76 -6.05 -3.34
C SER A 65 -4.81 -4.51 -3.42
N HIS A 66 -3.68 -3.85 -3.15
CA HIS A 66 -3.61 -2.38 -3.15
C HIS A 66 -3.56 -1.80 -4.56
N ALA A 67 -2.97 -2.50 -5.53
CA ALA A 67 -3.06 -2.14 -6.94
C ALA A 67 -4.53 -2.19 -7.43
N ALA A 68 -5.28 -3.24 -7.06
CA ALA A 68 -6.70 -3.34 -7.40
C ALA A 68 -7.54 -2.24 -6.74
N ALA A 69 -7.26 -1.90 -5.46
CA ALA A 69 -7.94 -0.79 -4.77
C ALA A 69 -7.62 0.57 -5.44
N SER A 70 -6.35 0.79 -5.77
CA SER A 70 -5.93 2.00 -6.47
C SER A 70 -6.60 2.13 -7.84
N ARG A 71 -6.64 1.04 -8.65
CA ARG A 71 -7.35 1.02 -9.94
C ARG A 71 -8.84 1.34 -9.79
N ALA A 72 -9.50 0.76 -8.77
CA ALA A 72 -10.91 1.01 -8.51
C ALA A 72 -11.18 2.50 -8.16
N LEU A 73 -10.26 3.14 -7.45
CA LEU A 73 -10.34 4.56 -7.07
C LEU A 73 -9.98 5.52 -8.21
N TYR A 74 -9.06 5.15 -9.10
CA TYR A 74 -8.73 5.94 -10.30
C TYR A 74 -9.82 5.85 -11.38
N GLY A 75 -10.64 4.79 -11.40
CA GLY A 75 -11.72 4.63 -12.37
C GLY A 75 -11.20 4.54 -13.81
N ASP A 76 -11.52 5.54 -14.64
CA ASP A 76 -11.11 5.56 -16.06
C ASP A 76 -9.58 5.68 -16.23
N ASP A 77 -8.90 6.30 -15.27
CA ASP A 77 -7.45 6.49 -15.28
C ASP A 77 -6.66 5.31 -14.66
N LYS A 78 -7.29 4.15 -14.48
CA LYS A 78 -6.73 2.96 -13.82
C LYS A 78 -5.37 2.48 -14.38
N ASN A 79 -5.07 2.76 -15.65
CA ASN A 79 -3.80 2.36 -16.28
C ASN A 79 -2.58 3.04 -15.63
N ILE A 80 -2.77 4.16 -14.94
CA ILE A 80 -1.73 4.83 -14.14
C ILE A 80 -1.06 3.85 -13.18
N VAL A 81 -1.84 2.94 -12.59
CA VAL A 81 -1.32 1.97 -11.61
C VAL A 81 -0.31 1.03 -12.26
N ASP A 82 -0.64 0.50 -13.45
CA ASP A 82 0.24 -0.42 -14.17
C ASP A 82 1.49 0.30 -14.67
N ASP A 83 1.35 1.53 -15.18
CA ASP A 83 2.47 2.35 -15.61
C ASP A 83 3.46 2.59 -14.47
N VAL A 84 2.97 3.00 -13.28
CA VAL A 84 3.81 3.23 -12.09
C VAL A 84 4.47 1.95 -11.61
N LEU A 85 3.71 0.84 -11.56
CA LEU A 85 4.27 -0.44 -11.15
C LEU A 85 5.32 -0.95 -12.15
N ASN A 86 5.24 -0.60 -13.42
CA ASN A 86 6.24 -0.98 -14.41
C ASN A 86 7.45 -0.05 -14.39
N ASP A 87 7.25 1.24 -14.53
CA ASP A 87 8.33 2.24 -14.54
C ASP A 87 7.83 3.62 -14.13
N ILE A 88 8.16 4.05 -12.91
CA ILE A 88 7.78 5.37 -12.37
C ILE A 88 8.25 6.51 -13.28
N LYS A 89 9.41 6.37 -13.91
CA LYS A 89 10.01 7.47 -14.69
C LYS A 89 9.15 7.83 -15.91
N HIS A 90 8.55 6.83 -16.53
CA HIS A 90 7.74 6.97 -17.74
C HIS A 90 6.23 7.00 -17.46
N ALA A 91 5.82 6.76 -16.22
CA ALA A 91 4.42 6.82 -15.83
C ALA A 91 3.84 8.23 -15.99
N ASN A 92 2.59 8.30 -16.47
CA ASN A 92 1.85 9.54 -16.65
C ASN A 92 1.24 10.03 -15.33
N ILE A 93 2.12 10.41 -14.40
CA ILE A 93 1.77 10.99 -13.09
C ILE A 93 2.49 12.31 -12.89
N SER A 94 2.03 13.13 -11.92
CA SER A 94 2.68 14.39 -11.59
C SER A 94 4.12 14.19 -11.11
N ASP A 95 4.97 15.18 -11.34
CA ASP A 95 6.37 15.14 -10.86
C ASP A 95 6.41 15.13 -9.33
N LYS A 96 5.44 15.76 -8.65
CA LYS A 96 5.20 15.60 -7.20
C LYS A 96 5.04 14.13 -6.82
N MET A 97 4.17 13.38 -7.51
CA MET A 97 3.94 11.97 -7.19
C MET A 97 5.17 11.11 -7.49
N LYS A 98 5.95 11.41 -8.55
CA LYS A 98 7.23 10.74 -8.82
C LYS A 98 8.23 10.95 -7.69
N ALA A 99 8.35 12.19 -7.18
CA ALA A 99 9.24 12.52 -6.07
C ALA A 99 8.81 11.79 -4.78
N LEU A 100 7.50 11.75 -4.46
CA LEU A 100 6.98 11.00 -3.32
C LEU A 100 7.22 9.49 -3.43
N LEU A 101 7.01 8.90 -4.61
CA LEU A 101 7.30 7.47 -4.84
C LEU A 101 8.81 7.16 -4.76
N ASN A 102 9.68 8.10 -5.16
CA ASN A 102 11.12 7.96 -4.93
C ASN A 102 11.44 7.89 -3.43
N ILE A 103 10.86 8.77 -2.61
CA ILE A 103 10.97 8.72 -1.15
C ILE A 103 10.47 7.37 -0.62
N ALA A 104 9.26 6.94 -1.01
CA ALA A 104 8.69 5.67 -0.61
C ALA A 104 9.59 4.48 -0.94
N GLY A 105 10.20 4.49 -2.14
CA GLY A 105 11.13 3.47 -2.58
C GLY A 105 12.42 3.41 -1.75
N LYS A 106 12.92 4.55 -1.28
CA LYS A 106 14.07 4.62 -0.37
C LYS A 106 13.71 4.11 1.03
N VAL A 107 12.56 4.53 1.57
CA VAL A 107 12.06 4.02 2.86
C VAL A 107 11.93 2.51 2.86
N GLN A 108 11.46 1.93 1.76
CA GLN A 108 11.30 0.48 1.61
C GLN A 108 12.64 -0.27 1.75
N VAL A 109 13.74 0.28 1.24
CA VAL A 109 15.09 -0.29 1.38
C VAL A 109 15.64 -0.04 2.79
N LEU A 110 15.77 1.24 3.13
CA LEU A 110 16.27 1.69 4.42
C LEU A 110 15.87 3.14 4.65
N GLY A 111 15.13 3.45 5.72
CA GLY A 111 14.66 4.82 5.98
C GLY A 111 15.75 5.89 5.99
N LYS A 112 17.01 5.52 6.31
CA LYS A 112 18.17 6.43 6.28
C LYS A 112 18.62 6.82 4.88
N GLU A 113 18.16 6.13 3.84
CA GLU A 113 18.45 6.47 2.44
C GLU A 113 17.67 7.70 1.97
N VAL A 114 16.63 8.12 2.70
CA VAL A 114 15.95 9.38 2.45
C VAL A 114 16.83 10.52 2.90
N THR A 115 17.23 11.36 1.96
CA THR A 115 18.09 12.52 2.20
C THR A 115 17.29 13.81 2.22
N GLN A 116 17.88 14.88 2.74
CA GLN A 116 17.27 16.21 2.65
C GLN A 116 17.02 16.62 1.20
N GLN A 117 17.90 16.23 0.27
CA GLN A 117 17.73 16.51 -1.16
C GLN A 117 16.46 15.86 -1.75
N ASP A 118 16.09 14.65 -1.30
CA ASP A 118 14.83 14.01 -1.75
C ASP A 118 13.60 14.75 -1.25
N VAL A 119 13.68 15.23 -0.01
CA VAL A 119 12.61 16.01 0.62
C VAL A 119 12.46 17.37 -0.08
N ASP A 120 13.57 18.04 -0.36
CA ASP A 120 13.57 19.34 -1.06
C ASP A 120 13.05 19.18 -2.48
N ALA A 121 13.47 18.13 -3.21
CA ALA A 121 12.96 17.83 -4.54
C ALA A 121 11.42 17.60 -4.53
N ALA A 122 10.88 16.92 -3.52
CA ALA A 122 9.44 16.75 -3.40
C ALA A 122 8.71 18.08 -3.11
N ARG A 123 9.31 18.95 -2.28
CA ARG A 123 8.77 20.29 -1.98
C ARG A 123 8.81 21.20 -3.20
N ASP A 124 9.87 21.15 -3.99
CA ASP A 124 10.00 21.93 -5.24
C ASP A 124 8.90 21.57 -6.24
N GLU A 125 8.43 20.32 -6.22
CA GLU A 125 7.27 19.83 -6.99
C GLU A 125 5.92 20.05 -6.27
N GLY A 126 5.91 20.82 -5.18
CA GLY A 126 4.71 21.23 -4.46
C GLY A 126 4.18 20.23 -3.41
N ALA A 127 4.99 19.26 -2.99
CA ALA A 127 4.61 18.39 -1.87
C ALA A 127 4.66 19.15 -0.54
N THR A 128 3.60 18.98 0.24
CA THR A 128 3.54 19.51 1.61
C THR A 128 4.27 18.59 2.58
N ASP A 129 4.64 19.11 3.74
CA ASP A 129 5.26 18.30 4.82
C ASP A 129 4.33 17.16 5.26
N LYS A 130 3.01 17.37 5.22
CA LYS A 130 2.03 16.32 5.53
C LYS A 130 2.06 15.19 4.49
N GLU A 131 2.12 15.51 3.20
CA GLU A 131 2.20 14.52 2.12
C GLU A 131 3.50 13.71 2.18
N ILE A 132 4.62 14.38 2.48
CA ILE A 132 5.91 13.72 2.69
C ILE A 132 5.86 12.80 3.92
N HIS A 133 5.33 13.28 5.05
CA HIS A 133 5.11 12.50 6.26
C HIS A 133 4.25 11.27 5.98
N ASP A 134 3.09 11.44 5.34
CA ASP A 134 2.15 10.37 5.04
C ASP A 134 2.79 9.33 4.10
N THR A 135 3.53 9.78 3.10
CA THR A 135 4.27 8.90 2.17
C THR A 135 5.30 8.03 2.91
N VAL A 136 6.11 8.64 3.79
CA VAL A 136 7.10 7.91 4.58
C VAL A 136 6.40 6.91 5.52
N LEU A 137 5.32 7.32 6.17
CA LEU A 137 4.61 6.46 7.11
C LEU A 137 3.86 5.31 6.40
N ILE A 138 3.23 5.56 5.25
CA ILE A 138 2.65 4.50 4.41
C ILE A 138 3.73 3.50 4.00
N ALA A 139 4.87 3.97 3.51
CA ALA A 139 5.96 3.09 3.07
C ALA A 139 6.53 2.23 4.22
N ALA A 140 6.68 2.80 5.41
CA ALA A 140 7.14 2.08 6.60
C ALA A 140 6.10 1.06 7.08
N ALA A 141 4.82 1.45 7.16
CA ALA A 141 3.73 0.58 7.58
C ALA A 141 3.56 -0.60 6.60
N PHE A 142 3.62 -0.36 5.28
CA PHE A 142 3.52 -1.43 4.29
C PHE A 142 4.75 -2.34 4.29
N SER A 143 5.93 -1.82 4.56
CA SER A 143 7.10 -2.68 4.79
C SER A 143 6.93 -3.60 6.00
N MET A 144 6.26 -3.14 7.06
CA MET A 144 5.88 -3.95 8.21
C MET A 144 4.81 -4.99 7.83
N PHE A 145 3.70 -4.59 7.17
CA PHE A 145 2.62 -5.49 6.77
C PHE A 145 3.11 -6.58 5.82
N ASN A 146 3.95 -6.23 4.85
CA ASN A 146 4.52 -7.17 3.91
C ASN A 146 5.33 -8.25 4.62
N ARG A 147 6.25 -7.87 5.52
CA ARG A 147 7.05 -8.82 6.31
C ARG A 147 6.20 -9.69 7.23
N TYR A 148 5.10 -9.16 7.75
CA TYR A 148 4.16 -9.92 8.56
C TYR A 148 3.43 -11.00 7.76
N VAL A 149 2.92 -10.63 6.58
CA VAL A 149 2.22 -11.53 5.65
C VAL A 149 3.16 -12.63 5.13
N ASP A 150 4.34 -12.25 4.65
CA ASP A 150 5.32 -13.17 4.06
C ASP A 150 6.01 -14.04 5.14
N GLY A 151 6.35 -13.44 6.28
CA GLY A 151 7.02 -14.14 7.38
C GLY A 151 6.19 -15.28 7.99
N LEU A 152 4.86 -15.23 7.84
CA LEU A 152 3.96 -16.31 8.26
C LEU A 152 3.38 -17.11 7.07
N ALA A 153 3.82 -16.83 5.84
CA ALA A 153 3.39 -17.49 4.61
C ALA A 153 1.86 -17.56 4.50
N SER A 154 1.17 -16.43 4.77
CA SER A 154 -0.29 -16.38 4.69
C SER A 154 -0.79 -16.66 3.27
N PHE A 155 -1.99 -17.23 3.16
CA PHE A 155 -2.54 -17.64 1.86
C PHE A 155 -2.61 -16.46 0.88
N THR A 156 -2.06 -16.66 -0.32
CA THR A 156 -2.07 -15.69 -1.42
C THR A 156 -2.90 -16.26 -2.55
N PRO A 157 -4.08 -15.67 -2.88
CA PRO A 157 -4.89 -16.09 -4.01
C PRO A 157 -4.13 -16.00 -5.33
N THR A 158 -4.46 -16.89 -6.27
CA THR A 158 -3.91 -16.89 -7.62
C THR A 158 -4.88 -16.38 -8.68
N ASP A 159 -6.17 -16.26 -8.34
CA ASP A 159 -7.21 -15.73 -9.23
C ASP A 159 -7.24 -14.20 -9.15
N GLU A 160 -7.01 -13.55 -10.28
CA GLU A 160 -7.05 -12.08 -10.40
C GLU A 160 -8.43 -11.49 -10.06
N ASN A 161 -9.53 -12.22 -10.33
CA ASN A 161 -10.87 -11.76 -10.00
C ASN A 161 -11.09 -11.59 -8.48
N GLU A 162 -10.41 -12.39 -7.67
CA GLU A 162 -10.47 -12.23 -6.20
C GLU A 162 -9.87 -10.88 -5.77
N TYR A 163 -8.79 -10.46 -6.42
CA TYR A 163 -8.16 -9.16 -6.14
C TYR A 163 -9.02 -7.99 -6.64
N GLU A 164 -9.68 -8.13 -7.80
CA GLU A 164 -10.62 -7.10 -8.28
C GLU A 164 -11.77 -6.89 -7.31
N ALA A 165 -12.40 -7.98 -6.86
CA ALA A 165 -13.49 -7.93 -5.88
C ALA A 165 -13.01 -7.33 -4.54
N MET A 166 -11.81 -7.70 -4.10
CA MET A 166 -11.19 -7.18 -2.88
C MET A 166 -10.89 -5.68 -3.00
N GLY A 167 -10.27 -5.26 -4.11
CA GLY A 167 -9.94 -3.87 -4.37
C GLY A 167 -11.17 -2.98 -4.41
N LYS A 168 -12.23 -3.41 -5.10
CA LYS A 168 -13.51 -2.71 -5.14
C LYS A 168 -14.11 -2.54 -3.72
N ARG A 169 -14.11 -3.62 -2.92
CA ARG A 169 -14.56 -3.55 -1.53
C ARG A 169 -13.73 -2.59 -0.69
N MET A 170 -12.39 -2.59 -0.87
CA MET A 170 -11.49 -1.69 -0.15
C MET A 170 -11.71 -0.23 -0.54
N ALA A 171 -11.95 0.04 -1.83
CA ALA A 171 -12.28 1.37 -2.33
C ALA A 171 -13.62 1.88 -1.74
N GLU A 172 -14.64 1.03 -1.67
CA GLU A 172 -15.98 1.42 -1.22
C GLU A 172 -16.12 1.51 0.31
N LYS A 173 -15.44 0.62 1.05
CA LYS A 173 -15.68 0.41 2.51
C LYS A 173 -14.46 0.71 3.38
N GLY A 174 -13.31 0.96 2.79
CA GLY A 174 -12.06 1.14 3.51
C GLY A 174 -11.63 -0.11 4.30
N TYR A 175 -10.95 0.13 5.41
CA TYR A 175 -10.28 -0.86 6.25
C TYR A 175 -11.02 -1.07 7.58
N ALA A 176 -12.21 -1.64 7.52
CA ALA A 176 -12.87 -2.12 8.73
C ALA A 176 -12.29 -3.47 9.15
N ALA A 177 -11.92 -3.61 10.43
CA ALA A 177 -11.47 -4.89 10.96
C ALA A 177 -12.53 -5.99 10.73
N PRO A 178 -12.14 -7.20 10.33
CA PRO A 178 -13.06 -8.34 10.26
C PRO A 178 -13.72 -8.56 11.63
N LYS A 179 -15.02 -8.88 11.59
CA LYS A 179 -15.76 -9.26 12.80
C LYS A 179 -15.51 -10.70 13.11
#